data_6d3bed4fb8e49f956f0ee3b7a5662d0a
#
_entry.id   6d3bed4fb8e49f956f0ee3b7a5662d0a
#
_cell.length_a   1.000
_cell.length_b   1.000
_cell.length_c   1.000
_cell.angle_alpha   90.00
_cell.angle_beta   90.00
_cell.angle_gamma   90.00
#
_symmetry.space_group_name_H-M   'P 1'
#
loop_
_entity.id
_entity.type
_entity.pdbx_description
1 polymer ?
#
loop_
_entity_poly.entity_id
_entity_poly.type
_entity_poly.pdbx_seq_one_letter_code
_entity_poly.pdbx_strand_id
1 'polypeptide(L)'
;MKIMILRLIAVFAVVSMACSFNVNLPSANIIETQSVAIDEAAPESGSARVEIRMGGGTLELSGGSSALISGTIEYNVEGWEPRVERSGDTVRIRQSLRNAPVPNRRNRIINHWDLQLGDTPVDLDIDAGAYEGMLDLGGIPITRLEINGGASSSEVRFDSPNPERMSSLTFNTGASDVTLTGLGNANFSTMDFTGAAGDYTLDFSGELQQEATVNINGAVGNLELTVPPAGR
;
A
#
# COMPACT_ATOMS: atom_id res chain seq x y z
N MET A 1 -18.54 50.53 -3.44
CA MET A 1 -18.35 49.54 -4.52
C MET A 1 -16.94 49.48 -5.09
N LYS A 2 -16.20 50.58 -5.25
CA LYS A 2 -14.82 50.58 -5.78
C LYS A 2 -13.74 49.95 -4.84
N ILE A 3 -13.90 50.02 -3.52
CA ILE A 3 -12.92 49.51 -2.54
C ILE A 3 -12.99 47.98 -2.40
N MET A 4 -14.14 47.36 -2.61
CA MET A 4 -14.32 45.91 -2.53
C MET A 4 -13.69 45.18 -3.73
N ILE A 5 -13.72 45.77 -4.90
CA ILE A 5 -13.12 45.24 -6.14
C ILE A 5 -11.59 45.24 -6.04
N LEU A 6 -10.99 46.28 -5.41
CA LEU A 6 -9.54 46.39 -5.25
C LEU A 6 -8.97 45.31 -4.28
N ARG A 7 -9.76 44.91 -3.24
CA ARG A 7 -9.36 43.82 -2.33
C ARG A 7 -9.45 42.43 -2.95
N LEU A 8 -10.39 42.22 -3.85
CA LEU A 8 -10.53 40.94 -4.58
C LEU A 8 -9.38 40.73 -5.58
N ILE A 9 -8.94 41.82 -6.26
CA ILE A 9 -7.80 41.78 -7.20
C ILE A 9 -6.50 41.53 -6.45
N ALA A 10 -6.31 42.03 -5.22
CA ALA A 10 -5.13 41.82 -4.41
C ALA A 10 -5.01 40.36 -3.91
N VAL A 11 -6.14 39.70 -3.60
CA VAL A 11 -6.16 38.28 -3.21
C VAL A 11 -5.84 37.37 -4.40
N PHE A 12 -6.31 37.70 -5.61
CA PHE A 12 -6.00 36.93 -6.81
C PHE A 12 -4.53 37.08 -7.26
N ALA A 13 -3.91 38.24 -7.02
CA ALA A 13 -2.50 38.48 -7.37
C ALA A 13 -1.52 37.73 -6.45
N VAL A 14 -1.93 37.38 -5.22
CA VAL A 14 -1.08 36.61 -4.29
C VAL A 14 -1.08 35.12 -4.65
N VAL A 15 -2.16 34.61 -5.25
CA VAL A 15 -2.23 33.19 -5.66
C VAL A 15 -1.44 32.92 -6.95
N SER A 16 -1.22 33.95 -7.78
CA SER A 16 -0.44 33.82 -9.03
C SER A 16 1.08 33.94 -8.85
N MET A 17 1.59 34.19 -7.64
CA MET A 17 3.01 34.13 -7.30
C MET A 17 3.49 32.75 -6.81
N ALA A 18 2.70 31.70 -6.98
CA ALA A 18 3.09 30.36 -6.67
C ALA A 18 4.07 29.83 -7.73
N CYS A 19 5.35 30.06 -7.46
CA CYS A 19 6.45 29.16 -7.64
C CYS A 19 6.81 28.69 -9.05
N SER A 20 7.67 29.45 -9.71
CA SER A 20 8.66 28.84 -10.59
C SER A 20 9.82 28.27 -9.73
N PHE A 21 9.59 27.25 -8.94
CA PHE A 21 10.66 26.46 -8.39
C PHE A 21 11.15 25.51 -9.50
N ASN A 22 12.25 25.87 -10.14
CA ASN A 22 13.04 24.91 -10.89
C ASN A 22 13.67 23.94 -9.87
N VAL A 23 12.94 22.91 -9.51
CA VAL A 23 13.51 21.78 -8.77
C VAL A 23 14.35 21.00 -9.78
N ASN A 24 15.65 21.20 -9.76
CA ASN A 24 16.59 20.28 -10.42
C ASN A 24 16.57 18.98 -9.62
N LEU A 25 15.62 18.12 -9.92
CA LEU A 25 15.61 16.76 -9.39
C LEU A 25 16.73 16.00 -10.09
N PRO A 26 17.58 15.28 -9.34
CA PRO A 26 18.61 14.47 -9.94
C PRO A 26 17.96 13.45 -10.91
N SER A 27 18.45 13.40 -12.12
CA SER A 27 18.02 12.40 -13.09
C SER A 27 18.50 11.04 -12.58
N ALA A 28 17.60 10.07 -12.47
CA ALA A 28 17.98 8.72 -12.15
C ALA A 28 18.83 8.13 -13.25
N ASN A 29 19.83 7.40 -12.87
CA ASN A 29 20.59 6.56 -13.78
C ASN A 29 19.80 5.27 -14.02
N ILE A 30 19.31 5.08 -15.24
CA ILE A 30 18.61 3.85 -15.64
C ILE A 30 19.67 2.84 -16.07
N ILE A 31 19.61 1.67 -15.47
CA ILE A 31 20.48 0.52 -15.74
C ILE A 31 19.69 -0.60 -16.46
N GLU A 32 20.36 -1.66 -16.85
CA GLU A 32 19.67 -2.88 -17.26
C GLU A 32 18.80 -3.42 -16.13
N THR A 33 17.66 -4.02 -16.47
CA THR A 33 16.76 -4.61 -15.46
C THR A 33 17.50 -5.68 -14.68
N GLN A 34 17.51 -5.51 -13.39
CA GLN A 34 18.03 -6.45 -12.40
C GLN A 34 16.87 -7.20 -11.76
N SER A 35 17.12 -8.44 -11.36
CA SER A 35 16.16 -9.29 -10.67
C SER A 35 16.79 -9.82 -9.38
N VAL A 36 16.08 -9.68 -8.27
CA VAL A 36 16.49 -10.18 -6.94
C VAL A 36 15.44 -11.17 -6.46
N ALA A 37 15.88 -12.40 -6.19
CA ALA A 37 15.02 -13.41 -5.58
C ALA A 37 14.91 -13.17 -4.07
N ILE A 38 13.71 -13.31 -3.55
CA ILE A 38 13.39 -13.29 -2.14
C ILE A 38 13.00 -14.71 -1.72
N ASP A 39 13.56 -15.20 -0.64
CA ASP A 39 13.24 -16.53 -0.09
C ASP A 39 13.61 -16.55 1.41
N GLU A 40 12.66 -16.17 2.25
CA GLU A 40 12.85 -16.06 3.69
C GLU A 40 12.06 -17.14 4.42
N ALA A 41 12.76 -17.99 5.15
CA ALA A 41 12.15 -19.10 5.86
C ALA A 41 11.22 -18.64 6.99
N ALA A 42 10.22 -19.45 7.33
CA ALA A 42 9.39 -19.25 8.51
C ALA A 42 10.22 -19.31 9.79
N PRO A 43 9.91 -18.51 10.83
CA PRO A 43 10.59 -18.60 12.12
C PRO A 43 10.12 -19.81 12.92
N GLU A 44 10.96 -20.30 13.84
CA GLU A 44 10.62 -21.41 14.73
C GLU A 44 9.54 -21.05 15.75
N SER A 45 9.34 -19.78 16.06
CA SER A 45 8.33 -19.25 17.00
C SER A 45 6.88 -19.50 16.56
N GLY A 46 6.65 -19.82 15.28
CA GLY A 46 5.32 -20.04 14.73
C GLY A 46 4.56 -18.76 14.37
N SER A 47 5.13 -17.57 14.52
CA SER A 47 4.58 -16.29 14.06
C SER A 47 5.69 -15.35 13.63
N ALA A 48 5.38 -14.45 12.68
CA ALA A 48 6.36 -13.54 12.12
C ALA A 48 5.82 -12.11 11.96
N ARG A 49 6.74 -11.18 11.77
CA ARG A 49 6.45 -9.85 11.24
C ARG A 49 7.14 -9.66 9.90
N VAL A 50 6.39 -9.23 8.90
CA VAL A 50 6.92 -8.89 7.58
C VAL A 50 6.69 -7.41 7.32
N GLU A 51 7.77 -6.68 7.03
CA GLU A 51 7.74 -5.27 6.69
C GLU A 51 8.22 -5.07 5.25
N ILE A 52 7.36 -4.50 4.40
CA ILE A 52 7.64 -4.17 3.01
C ILE A 52 7.74 -2.65 2.89
N ARG A 53 8.89 -2.14 2.45
CA ARG A 53 9.16 -0.70 2.31
C ARG A 53 9.62 -0.39 0.90
N MET A 54 8.71 0.13 0.05
CA MET A 54 9.04 0.47 -1.34
C MET A 54 8.77 1.94 -1.64
N GLY A 55 9.51 2.49 -2.60
CA GLY A 55 9.36 3.88 -3.03
C GLY A 55 8.16 4.10 -3.94
N GLY A 56 8.18 3.39 -5.05
CA GLY A 56 7.13 3.45 -6.06
C GLY A 56 7.33 2.38 -7.10
N GLY A 57 6.26 1.98 -7.78
CA GLY A 57 6.26 0.91 -8.77
C GLY A 57 5.02 0.04 -8.64
N THR A 58 5.14 -1.24 -8.94
CA THR A 58 4.04 -2.22 -8.83
C THR A 58 4.34 -3.19 -7.70
N LEU A 59 3.35 -3.46 -6.86
CA LEU A 59 3.38 -4.48 -5.82
C LEU A 59 2.28 -5.49 -6.06
N GLU A 60 2.67 -6.72 -6.36
CA GLU A 60 1.81 -7.89 -6.37
C GLU A 60 2.13 -8.73 -5.13
N LEU A 61 1.12 -9.04 -4.32
CA LEU A 61 1.28 -9.85 -3.12
C LEU A 61 0.14 -10.86 -3.01
N SER A 62 0.49 -12.12 -2.86
CA SER A 62 -0.48 -13.21 -2.76
C SER A 62 -0.04 -14.25 -1.74
N GLY A 63 -0.88 -15.28 -1.52
CA GLY A 63 -0.53 -16.47 -0.77
C GLY A 63 0.18 -17.51 -1.63
N GLY A 64 0.62 -18.62 -1.01
CA GLY A 64 1.10 -19.81 -1.72
C GLY A 64 2.60 -20.08 -1.60
N SER A 65 3.35 -19.28 -0.86
CA SER A 65 4.75 -19.58 -0.56
C SER A 65 4.87 -20.77 0.39
N SER A 66 5.89 -21.60 0.17
CA SER A 66 6.33 -22.62 1.16
C SER A 66 7.26 -22.05 2.24
N ALA A 67 7.77 -20.84 2.04
CA ALA A 67 8.56 -20.06 2.99
C ALA A 67 7.66 -19.04 3.73
N LEU A 68 8.23 -18.23 4.63
CA LEU A 68 7.50 -17.10 5.22
C LEU A 68 7.08 -16.10 4.14
N ILE A 69 8.04 -15.72 3.29
CA ILE A 69 7.83 -14.87 2.13
C ILE A 69 8.83 -15.24 1.05
N SER A 70 8.37 -15.37 -0.19
CA SER A 70 9.19 -15.64 -1.36
C SER A 70 8.74 -14.80 -2.55
N GLY A 71 9.55 -14.77 -3.61
CA GLY A 71 9.18 -14.08 -4.85
C GLY A 71 10.36 -13.42 -5.53
N THR A 72 10.06 -12.41 -6.35
CA THR A 72 11.07 -11.73 -7.17
C THR A 72 10.81 -10.23 -7.19
N ILE A 73 11.87 -9.45 -7.12
CA ILE A 73 11.83 -8.00 -7.26
C ILE A 73 12.68 -7.60 -8.47
N GLU A 74 12.04 -6.96 -9.45
CA GLU A 74 12.69 -6.43 -10.64
C GLU A 74 12.81 -4.91 -10.56
N TYR A 75 13.99 -4.38 -10.86
CA TYR A 75 14.23 -2.94 -10.86
C TYR A 75 15.28 -2.55 -11.91
N ASN A 76 15.25 -1.30 -12.39
CA ASN A 76 16.22 -0.77 -13.35
C ASN A 76 16.74 0.62 -13.03
N VAL A 77 16.67 1.03 -11.77
CA VAL A 77 17.21 2.32 -11.30
C VAL A 77 18.40 2.06 -10.39
N GLU A 78 19.52 2.70 -10.68
CA GLU A 78 20.72 2.60 -9.84
C GLU A 78 20.42 3.03 -8.39
N GLY A 79 20.82 2.18 -7.44
CA GLY A 79 20.59 2.43 -6.00
C GLY A 79 19.20 1.99 -5.50
N TRP A 80 18.38 1.37 -6.34
CA TRP A 80 17.08 0.81 -5.94
C TRP A 80 17.13 -0.68 -5.60
N GLU A 81 18.30 -1.25 -5.50
CA GLU A 81 18.48 -2.63 -5.05
C GLU A 81 17.74 -2.89 -3.73
N PRO A 82 16.81 -3.85 -3.69
CA PRO A 82 16.13 -4.21 -2.46
C PRO A 82 17.10 -4.87 -1.49
N ARG A 83 16.88 -4.62 -0.19
CA ARG A 83 17.65 -5.24 0.89
C ARG A 83 16.72 -6.00 1.78
N VAL A 84 17.09 -7.23 2.08
CA VAL A 84 16.41 -8.07 3.06
C VAL A 84 17.20 -8.03 4.36
N GLU A 85 16.52 -7.70 5.44
CA GLU A 85 17.09 -7.69 6.79
C GLU A 85 16.24 -8.56 7.68
N ARG A 86 16.87 -9.48 8.40
CA ARG A 86 16.19 -10.33 9.38
C ARG A 86 16.68 -10.02 10.78
N SER A 87 15.74 -9.85 11.71
CA SER A 87 16.01 -9.65 13.11
C SER A 87 15.01 -10.46 13.95
N GLY A 88 15.42 -11.62 14.47
CA GLY A 88 14.52 -12.55 15.11
C GLY A 88 13.42 -13.02 14.17
N ASP A 89 12.16 -12.79 14.56
CA ASP A 89 10.97 -13.18 13.79
C ASP A 89 10.50 -12.09 12.80
N THR A 90 11.26 -11.00 12.71
CA THR A 90 10.96 -9.90 11.78
C THR A 90 11.81 -10.00 10.53
N VAL A 91 11.16 -10.02 9.37
CA VAL A 91 11.77 -9.88 8.05
C VAL A 91 11.37 -8.53 7.48
N ARG A 92 12.37 -7.74 7.09
CA ARG A 92 12.17 -6.43 6.46
C ARG A 92 12.76 -6.43 5.07
N ILE A 93 11.91 -6.20 4.07
CA ILE A 93 12.30 -6.02 2.67
C ILE A 93 12.15 -4.54 2.35
N ARG A 94 13.27 -3.87 2.10
CA ARG A 94 13.27 -2.42 1.88
C ARG A 94 14.08 -2.00 0.69
N GLN A 95 13.62 -0.97 0.01
CA GLN A 95 14.32 -0.31 -1.06
C GLN A 95 14.81 1.07 -0.61
N SER A 96 16.00 1.47 -1.05
CA SER A 96 16.48 2.81 -0.80
C SER A 96 15.70 3.83 -1.62
N LEU A 97 15.13 4.83 -0.98
CA LEU A 97 14.42 5.93 -1.65
C LEU A 97 15.36 7.06 -2.11
N ARG A 98 16.67 6.88 -1.99
CA ARG A 98 17.64 7.88 -2.45
C ARG A 98 17.59 7.93 -3.98
N ASN A 99 17.51 9.15 -4.52
CA ASN A 99 17.48 9.41 -5.96
C ASN A 99 16.21 8.87 -6.67
N ALA A 100 15.03 9.04 -6.05
CA ALA A 100 13.77 8.77 -6.74
C ALA A 100 13.71 9.60 -8.05
N PRO A 101 13.72 8.97 -9.23
CA PRO A 101 13.73 9.69 -10.49
C PRO A 101 12.38 10.33 -10.76
N VAL A 102 12.40 11.47 -11.39
CA VAL A 102 11.20 11.96 -12.08
C VAL A 102 11.04 11.12 -13.35
N PRO A 103 9.88 10.49 -13.55
CA PRO A 103 9.60 9.76 -14.78
C PRO A 103 9.81 10.69 -15.98
N ASN A 104 10.79 10.34 -16.81
CA ASN A 104 11.04 11.02 -18.06
C ASN A 104 10.40 10.15 -19.15
N ARG A 105 9.67 10.77 -20.09
CA ARG A 105 8.97 10.07 -21.19
C ARG A 105 9.85 9.15 -22.05
N ARG A 106 11.17 9.22 -21.93
CA ARG A 106 12.12 8.45 -22.73
C ARG A 106 12.58 7.15 -22.06
N ASN A 107 12.46 7.04 -20.75
CA ASN A 107 12.97 5.90 -19.99
C ASN A 107 11.85 5.25 -19.18
N ARG A 108 11.57 4.00 -19.46
CA ARG A 108 10.63 3.21 -18.68
C ARG A 108 11.32 2.80 -17.37
N ILE A 109 10.81 3.29 -16.26
CA ILE A 109 11.22 2.84 -14.94
C ILE A 109 10.53 1.51 -14.66
N ILE A 110 11.31 0.53 -14.20
CA ILE A 110 10.86 -0.77 -13.74
C ILE A 110 11.15 -0.84 -12.24
N ASN A 111 10.14 -1.13 -11.47
CA ASN A 111 10.21 -1.49 -10.06
C ASN A 111 9.00 -2.35 -9.76
N HIS A 112 9.12 -3.63 -9.97
CA HIS A 112 8.03 -4.60 -9.88
C HIS A 112 8.37 -5.62 -8.80
N TRP A 113 7.49 -5.73 -7.83
CA TRP A 113 7.59 -6.62 -6.69
C TRP A 113 6.50 -7.67 -6.80
N ASP A 114 6.87 -8.90 -7.08
CA ASP A 114 5.99 -10.07 -7.10
C ASP A 114 6.38 -10.97 -5.93
N LEU A 115 5.56 -10.96 -4.89
CA LEU A 115 5.84 -11.60 -3.62
C LEU A 115 4.69 -12.53 -3.20
N GLN A 116 5.04 -13.60 -2.50
CA GLN A 116 4.09 -14.57 -1.97
C GLN A 116 4.36 -14.82 -0.50
N LEU A 117 3.32 -14.81 0.32
CA LEU A 117 3.34 -15.16 1.74
C LEU A 117 2.99 -16.65 1.92
N GLY A 118 3.58 -17.26 2.94
CA GLY A 118 3.28 -18.62 3.35
C GLY A 118 2.17 -18.71 4.40
N ASP A 119 2.05 -19.90 4.99
CA ASP A 119 1.00 -20.24 5.96
C ASP A 119 1.39 -19.90 7.42
N THR A 120 2.45 -19.12 7.63
CA THR A 120 2.87 -18.67 8.97
C THR A 120 2.04 -17.47 9.39
N PRO A 121 1.43 -17.46 10.59
CA PRO A 121 0.77 -16.28 11.14
C PRO A 121 1.64 -15.04 11.08
N VAL A 122 1.14 -13.97 10.42
CA VAL A 122 1.97 -12.81 10.10
C VAL A 122 1.34 -11.48 10.53
N ASP A 123 2.14 -10.61 11.16
CA ASP A 123 1.91 -9.18 11.27
C ASP A 123 2.52 -8.53 10.02
N LEU A 124 1.68 -8.05 9.10
CA LEU A 124 2.08 -7.51 7.80
C LEU A 124 2.00 -5.99 7.78
N ASP A 125 3.10 -5.35 7.43
CA ASP A 125 3.25 -3.90 7.40
C ASP A 125 3.84 -3.46 6.04
N ILE A 126 3.08 -2.69 5.28
CA ILE A 126 3.43 -2.24 3.93
C ILE A 126 3.45 -0.72 3.88
N ASP A 127 4.64 -0.16 3.61
CA ASP A 127 4.80 1.26 3.29
C ASP A 127 5.23 1.41 1.84
N ALA A 128 4.39 2.07 1.04
CA ALA A 128 4.67 2.33 -0.36
C ALA A 128 4.42 3.81 -0.69
N GLY A 129 5.31 4.41 -1.47
CA GLY A 129 5.19 5.81 -1.85
C GLY A 129 4.12 6.02 -2.94
N ALA A 130 4.53 5.95 -4.21
CA ALA A 130 3.62 6.05 -5.35
C ALA A 130 3.56 4.68 -6.05
N TYR A 131 2.48 3.92 -5.88
CA TYR A 131 2.46 2.54 -6.35
C TYR A 131 1.10 2.11 -6.93
N GLU A 132 1.18 1.07 -7.76
CA GLU A 132 0.05 0.25 -8.18
C GLU A 132 0.10 -1.06 -7.39
N GLY A 133 -0.97 -1.37 -6.63
CA GLY A 133 -1.03 -2.51 -5.73
C GLY A 133 -2.09 -3.51 -6.14
N MET A 134 -1.72 -4.79 -6.24
CA MET A 134 -2.63 -5.93 -6.37
C MET A 134 -2.33 -6.92 -5.25
N LEU A 135 -3.16 -6.90 -4.20
CA LEU A 135 -2.93 -7.71 -3.01
C LEU A 135 -4.08 -8.72 -2.86
N ASP A 136 -3.79 -9.98 -3.11
CA ASP A 136 -4.72 -11.09 -2.86
C ASP A 136 -4.35 -11.74 -1.51
N LEU A 137 -5.07 -11.33 -0.49
CA LEU A 137 -4.80 -11.69 0.91
C LEU A 137 -5.77 -12.75 1.45
N GLY A 138 -6.61 -13.32 0.58
CA GLY A 138 -7.55 -14.39 0.96
C GLY A 138 -6.82 -15.63 1.47
N GLY A 139 -7.27 -16.18 2.62
CA GLY A 139 -6.73 -17.39 3.21
C GLY A 139 -5.34 -17.28 3.86
N ILE A 140 -4.68 -16.12 3.78
CA ILE A 140 -3.38 -15.88 4.44
C ILE A 140 -3.64 -15.63 5.93
N PRO A 141 -2.87 -16.27 6.84
CA PRO A 141 -3.05 -16.11 8.29
C PRO A 141 -2.50 -14.77 8.81
N ILE A 142 -3.22 -13.68 8.54
CA ILE A 142 -2.79 -12.32 8.92
C ILE A 142 -3.34 -11.99 10.30
N THR A 143 -2.45 -11.67 11.24
CA THR A 143 -2.80 -11.29 12.63
C THR A 143 -2.94 -9.78 12.82
N ARG A 144 -2.28 -8.99 11.97
CA ARG A 144 -2.38 -7.54 11.87
C ARG A 144 -2.01 -7.12 10.46
N LEU A 145 -2.74 -6.17 9.90
CA LEU A 145 -2.44 -5.58 8.60
C LEU A 145 -2.37 -4.06 8.72
N GLU A 146 -1.26 -3.50 8.24
CA GLU A 146 -1.10 -2.05 8.08
C GLU A 146 -0.59 -1.75 6.68
N ILE A 147 -1.31 -0.90 5.95
CA ILE A 147 -0.93 -0.43 4.62
C ILE A 147 -0.91 1.08 4.61
N ASN A 148 0.25 1.65 4.32
CA ASN A 148 0.46 3.08 4.18
C ASN A 148 0.89 3.39 2.75
N GLY A 149 0.03 4.10 2.00
CA GLY A 149 0.27 4.52 0.64
C GLY A 149 0.33 6.04 0.50
N GLY A 150 1.22 6.55 -0.33
CA GLY A 150 1.26 7.98 -0.67
C GLY A 150 0.24 8.32 -1.76
N ALA A 151 0.54 7.95 -3.00
CA ALA A 151 -0.37 8.04 -4.14
C ALA A 151 -0.49 6.64 -4.76
N SER A 152 -1.70 6.10 -4.87
CA SER A 152 -1.84 4.70 -5.29
C SER A 152 -3.07 4.46 -6.14
N SER A 153 -2.98 3.39 -6.94
CA SER A 153 -4.13 2.63 -7.41
C SER A 153 -4.01 1.24 -6.79
N SER A 154 -4.89 0.90 -5.85
CA SER A 154 -4.72 -0.31 -5.05
C SER A 154 -5.99 -1.15 -5.03
N GLU A 155 -5.83 -2.42 -5.30
CA GLU A 155 -6.85 -3.44 -5.14
C GLU A 155 -6.39 -4.45 -4.08
N VAL A 156 -7.18 -4.61 -3.01
CA VAL A 156 -6.93 -5.58 -1.95
C VAL A 156 -8.14 -6.49 -1.83
N ARG A 157 -7.92 -7.79 -1.93
CA ARG A 157 -8.97 -8.80 -1.91
C ARG A 157 -8.77 -9.80 -0.80
N PHE A 158 -9.92 -10.20 -0.21
CA PHE A 158 -10.01 -11.30 0.73
C PHE A 158 -11.02 -12.32 0.19
N ASP A 159 -10.62 -13.05 -0.88
CA ASP A 159 -11.51 -13.99 -1.59
C ASP A 159 -11.86 -15.22 -0.76
N SER A 160 -11.11 -15.49 0.30
CA SER A 160 -11.37 -16.57 1.27
C SER A 160 -11.10 -16.10 2.69
N PRO A 161 -11.74 -16.75 3.70
CA PRO A 161 -11.61 -16.35 5.09
C PRO A 161 -10.15 -16.41 5.59
N ASN A 162 -9.73 -15.36 6.28
CA ASN A 162 -8.48 -15.36 7.03
C ASN A 162 -8.60 -16.34 8.20
N PRO A 163 -7.74 -17.38 8.29
CA PRO A 163 -7.82 -18.38 9.35
C PRO A 163 -7.45 -17.85 10.74
N GLU A 164 -6.76 -16.70 10.81
CA GLU A 164 -6.35 -16.07 12.05
C GLU A 164 -7.26 -14.89 12.42
N ARG A 165 -7.35 -14.61 13.72
CA ARG A 165 -7.98 -13.37 14.20
C ARG A 165 -7.06 -12.20 13.93
N MET A 166 -7.49 -11.29 13.07
CA MET A 166 -6.78 -10.04 12.84
C MET A 166 -7.16 -9.02 13.90
N SER A 167 -6.18 -8.56 14.66
CA SER A 167 -6.39 -7.54 15.70
C SER A 167 -6.79 -6.19 15.11
N SER A 168 -6.13 -5.78 14.02
CA SER A 168 -6.44 -4.54 13.31
C SER A 168 -6.10 -4.63 11.83
N LEU A 169 -6.92 -3.96 11.02
CA LEU A 169 -6.68 -3.63 9.63
C LEU A 169 -6.61 -2.11 9.51
N THR A 170 -5.45 -1.57 9.20
CA THR A 170 -5.25 -0.13 9.02
C THR A 170 -4.87 0.15 7.57
N PHE A 171 -5.60 1.04 6.91
CA PHE A 171 -5.31 1.47 5.55
C PHE A 171 -5.27 3.00 5.49
N ASN A 172 -4.08 3.54 5.29
CA ASN A 172 -3.85 4.97 5.16
C ASN A 172 -3.38 5.30 3.76
N THR A 173 -4.02 6.26 3.11
CA THR A 173 -3.63 6.65 1.76
C THR A 173 -3.77 8.15 1.53
N GLY A 174 -2.94 8.67 0.63
CA GLY A 174 -2.99 10.06 0.19
C GLY A 174 -3.97 10.29 -0.96
N ALA A 175 -3.47 10.62 -2.14
CA ALA A 175 -4.28 10.78 -3.35
C ALA A 175 -4.35 9.44 -4.10
N SER A 176 -5.49 8.73 -4.02
CA SER A 176 -5.53 7.31 -4.44
C SER A 176 -6.91 6.85 -4.88
N ASP A 177 -6.90 5.88 -5.78
CA ASP A 177 -8.08 5.05 -6.07
C ASP A 177 -7.89 3.70 -5.38
N VAL A 178 -8.79 3.34 -4.47
CA VAL A 178 -8.66 2.13 -3.64
C VAL A 178 -9.92 1.30 -3.71
N THR A 179 -9.73 0.01 -3.96
CA THR A 179 -10.79 -1.00 -3.92
C THR A 179 -10.42 -2.08 -2.91
N LEU A 180 -11.20 -2.22 -1.85
CA LEU A 180 -11.07 -3.28 -0.85
C LEU A 180 -12.30 -4.18 -0.96
N THR A 181 -12.10 -5.48 -1.26
CA THR A 181 -13.19 -6.43 -1.45
C THR A 181 -13.09 -7.63 -0.51
N GLY A 182 -14.26 -8.20 -0.17
CA GLY A 182 -14.33 -9.37 0.70
C GLY A 182 -13.94 -9.08 2.15
N LEU A 183 -14.08 -7.84 2.62
CA LEU A 183 -13.65 -7.42 3.95
C LEU A 183 -14.28 -8.23 5.10
N GLY A 184 -15.46 -8.85 4.90
CA GLY A 184 -16.03 -9.80 5.84
C GLY A 184 -15.15 -11.03 6.09
N ASN A 185 -14.37 -11.46 5.09
CA ASN A 185 -13.43 -12.58 5.21
C ASN A 185 -12.11 -12.20 5.90
N ALA A 186 -11.81 -10.92 6.04
CA ALA A 186 -10.52 -10.48 6.62
C ALA A 186 -10.39 -10.79 8.13
N ASN A 187 -11.50 -11.10 8.83
CA ASN A 187 -11.52 -11.52 10.25
C ASN A 187 -10.88 -10.50 11.20
N PHE A 188 -11.06 -9.22 10.97
CA PHE A 188 -10.51 -8.14 11.81
C PHE A 188 -11.43 -7.78 12.97
N SER A 189 -10.85 -7.32 14.08
CA SER A 189 -11.59 -6.74 15.22
C SER A 189 -11.84 -5.24 15.03
N THR A 190 -10.88 -4.53 14.46
CA THR A 190 -10.97 -3.10 14.17
C THR A 190 -10.42 -2.83 12.77
N MET A 191 -11.13 -1.99 12.01
CA MET A 191 -10.64 -1.44 10.76
C MET A 191 -10.61 0.07 10.84
N ASP A 192 -9.46 0.65 10.51
CA ASP A 192 -9.26 2.08 10.37
C ASP A 192 -8.86 2.40 8.93
N PHE A 193 -9.75 3.07 8.18
CA PHE A 193 -9.48 3.55 6.84
C PHE A 193 -9.35 5.05 6.83
N THR A 194 -8.25 5.57 6.30
CA THR A 194 -8.02 7.01 6.13
C THR A 194 -7.57 7.31 4.70
N GLY A 195 -8.38 8.09 3.97
CA GLY A 195 -8.07 8.56 2.62
C GLY A 195 -8.09 10.08 2.53
N ALA A 196 -7.09 10.72 1.93
CA ALA A 196 -7.07 12.17 1.78
C ALA A 196 -7.89 12.65 0.57
N ALA A 197 -7.66 12.10 -0.62
CA ALA A 197 -8.40 12.44 -1.82
C ALA A 197 -8.43 11.25 -2.80
N GLY A 198 -9.59 10.96 -3.41
CA GLY A 198 -9.70 9.89 -4.40
C GLY A 198 -11.05 9.20 -4.42
N ASP A 199 -11.10 8.07 -5.12
CA ASP A 199 -12.27 7.22 -5.20
C ASP A 199 -12.02 5.94 -4.41
N TYR A 200 -12.92 5.64 -3.45
CA TYR A 200 -12.76 4.54 -2.52
C TYR A 200 -13.97 3.60 -2.60
N THR A 201 -13.72 2.32 -2.83
CA THR A 201 -14.72 1.26 -2.77
C THR A 201 -14.37 0.28 -1.65
N LEU A 202 -15.26 0.15 -0.67
CA LEU A 202 -15.09 -0.76 0.47
C LEU A 202 -16.27 -1.75 0.46
N ASP A 203 -15.99 -3.01 0.12
CA ASP A 203 -16.98 -4.07 0.08
C ASP A 203 -16.78 -5.03 1.25
N PHE A 204 -17.74 -5.03 2.17
CA PHE A 204 -17.78 -5.88 3.36
C PHE A 204 -18.47 -7.23 3.11
N SER A 205 -18.54 -7.67 1.86
CA SER A 205 -18.99 -9.04 1.54
C SER A 205 -18.04 -10.07 2.15
N GLY A 206 -18.50 -11.31 2.23
CA GLY A 206 -17.79 -12.43 2.82
C GLY A 206 -18.43 -12.91 4.11
N GLU A 207 -17.70 -13.74 4.86
CA GLU A 207 -18.16 -14.36 6.11
C GLU A 207 -17.60 -13.63 7.34
N LEU A 208 -18.45 -12.84 8.00
CA LEU A 208 -18.03 -12.15 9.23
C LEU A 208 -17.85 -13.17 10.37
N GLN A 209 -16.62 -13.36 10.82
CA GLN A 209 -16.24 -14.37 11.80
C GLN A 209 -16.26 -13.86 13.24
N GLN A 210 -16.32 -12.54 13.45
CA GLN A 210 -16.37 -11.88 14.75
C GLN A 210 -17.01 -10.50 14.65
N GLU A 211 -17.40 -9.94 15.79
CA GLU A 211 -17.81 -8.52 15.85
C GLU A 211 -16.62 -7.63 15.47
N ALA A 212 -16.91 -6.63 14.65
CA ALA A 212 -15.90 -5.71 14.14
C ALA A 212 -16.35 -4.26 14.27
N THR A 213 -15.38 -3.37 14.52
CA THR A 213 -15.58 -1.91 14.50
C THR A 213 -14.88 -1.35 13.28
N VAL A 214 -15.57 -0.50 12.52
CA VAL A 214 -15.03 0.13 11.32
C VAL A 214 -15.06 1.65 11.48
N ASN A 215 -13.90 2.28 11.33
CA ASN A 215 -13.74 3.72 11.32
C ASN A 215 -13.27 4.15 9.93
N ILE A 216 -14.00 5.06 9.29
CA ILE A 216 -13.68 5.56 7.95
C ILE A 216 -13.54 7.07 8.00
N ASN A 217 -12.38 7.58 7.60
CA ASN A 217 -12.06 8.99 7.51
C ASN A 217 -11.66 9.33 6.06
N GLY A 218 -12.51 10.05 5.34
CA GLY A 218 -12.24 10.54 3.99
C GLY A 218 -12.32 12.05 3.94
N ALA A 219 -11.38 12.71 3.26
CA ALA A 219 -11.37 14.17 3.16
C ALA A 219 -12.10 14.69 1.91
N VAL A 220 -11.73 14.20 0.70
CA VAL A 220 -12.28 14.63 -0.58
C VAL A 220 -12.37 13.46 -1.55
N GLY A 221 -13.53 13.25 -2.18
CA GLY A 221 -13.71 12.21 -3.21
C GLY A 221 -15.01 11.43 -3.05
N ASN A 222 -15.09 10.28 -3.72
CA ASN A 222 -16.22 9.39 -3.64
C ASN A 222 -15.90 8.22 -2.70
N LEU A 223 -16.88 7.82 -1.92
CA LEU A 223 -16.82 6.61 -1.09
C LEU A 223 -18.03 5.75 -1.39
N GLU A 224 -17.79 4.55 -1.87
CA GLU A 224 -18.80 3.52 -2.07
C GLU A 224 -18.64 2.42 -1.00
N LEU A 225 -19.72 2.13 -0.29
CA LEU A 225 -19.76 1.11 0.75
C LEU A 225 -20.79 0.04 0.38
N THR A 226 -20.33 -1.21 0.32
CA THR A 226 -21.20 -2.38 0.23
C THR A 226 -21.21 -3.10 1.56
N VAL A 227 -22.37 -3.16 2.21
CA VAL A 227 -22.53 -3.87 3.49
C VAL A 227 -23.56 -5.01 3.29
N PRO A 228 -23.22 -6.26 3.63
CA PRO A 228 -24.16 -7.35 3.55
C PRO A 228 -25.39 -7.08 4.43
N PRO A 229 -26.57 -7.57 4.04
CA PRO A 229 -27.76 -7.45 4.88
C PRO A 229 -27.51 -8.15 6.21
N ALA A 230 -27.98 -7.53 7.32
CA ALA A 230 -27.89 -8.15 8.62
C ALA A 230 -28.50 -9.56 8.60
N GLY A 231 -27.69 -10.56 8.91
CA GLY A 231 -28.14 -11.93 9.02
C GLY A 231 -29.26 -12.04 10.06
N ARG A 232 -30.32 -12.76 9.75
CA ARG A 232 -31.40 -13.08 10.68
C ARG A 232 -31.02 -14.24 11.57
#